data_4c47dfaee877cddcb37b5c95b821394a
#
_entry.id   4c47dfaee877cddcb37b5c95b821394a
#
_cell.length_a   1.000
_cell.length_b   1.000
_cell.length_c   1.000
_cell.angle_alpha   90.00
_cell.angle_beta   90.00
_cell.angle_gamma   90.00
#
_symmetry.space_group_name_H-M   'P 1'
#
loop_
_entity.id
_entity.type
_entity.pdbx_description
1 polymer ?
#
loop_
_entity_poly.entity_id
_entity_poly.type
_entity_poly.pdbx_seq_one_letter_code
_entity_poly.pdbx_strand_id
1 'polypeptide(L)'
;MRALPLALLCIALLPTGCIQSHERDAADKGVARERTARDAGAPARPAASAPAAAGKPRLTGGNQQARRLPNPPFTVTPFASFNEPWAMTFLPDGRLLVTEKPGQLRLFDPATKTTGTITGLPTVAYGGQGGLGDVILHPNYATNRLVYFSYAEAGNGDTRGAAVARAVLTLDGAGGGSLSTPQVIWRQAPKVSGTGHYSHRLAFGPDGKLWITSGERQQGAPAQDMTTNLGKVIRLFDDGSVPTDNPFFAQGGVAAQVWTLGHRNLLGIAFDGAGRLWTHEMGPMGGDELNLIERGSNYGWPIVSNGDNYDGSPIPRHSTRPDFNAPEAWWTPVIAPAGFVIYSGDLFPYFRGQGFIGGLASQSLVRIQFDGVTAREAERYPMGRRIREVEQGPDGALWLLEDGAGGRLLKLMPVPL
;
A
#
# COMPACT_ATOMS: atom_id res chain seq x y z
N MET A 1 34.40 -66.68 19.91
CA MET A 1 34.25 -67.49 18.69
C MET A 1 32.77 -67.56 18.33
N ARG A 2 32.32 -66.78 17.41
CA ARG A 2 31.21 -66.99 16.46
C ARG A 2 30.89 -65.67 15.80
N ALA A 3 31.09 -65.62 14.52
CA ALA A 3 30.92 -64.48 13.64
C ALA A 3 29.44 -64.19 13.37
N LEU A 4 29.05 -62.90 13.30
CA LEU A 4 27.82 -62.44 12.71
C LEU A 4 28.05 -62.02 11.25
N PRO A 5 27.14 -62.27 10.33
CA PRO A 5 27.26 -61.82 8.95
C PRO A 5 26.76 -60.36 8.77
N LEU A 6 27.48 -59.65 7.94
CA LEU A 6 27.21 -58.29 7.43
C LEU A 6 26.06 -58.34 6.41
N ALA A 7 25.00 -57.62 6.67
CA ALA A 7 23.95 -57.38 5.66
C ALA A 7 24.23 -56.11 4.87
N LEU A 8 24.46 -56.24 3.58
CA LEU A 8 24.65 -55.15 2.64
C LEU A 8 23.30 -54.53 2.32
N LEU A 9 23.11 -53.25 2.67
CA LEU A 9 21.95 -52.48 2.26
C LEU A 9 22.35 -51.61 1.04
N CYS A 10 21.83 -51.94 -0.15
CA CYS A 10 21.98 -51.11 -1.33
C CYS A 10 21.08 -49.88 -1.23
N ILE A 11 21.67 -48.72 -1.10
CA ILE A 11 20.97 -47.43 -1.22
C ILE A 11 21.03 -47.01 -2.70
N ALA A 12 19.88 -47.03 -3.35
CA ALA A 12 19.72 -46.49 -4.70
C ALA A 12 19.71 -44.96 -4.62
N LEU A 13 20.70 -44.32 -5.21
CA LEU A 13 20.74 -42.86 -5.45
C LEU A 13 19.78 -42.52 -6.58
N LEU A 14 18.70 -41.81 -6.29
CA LEU A 14 17.90 -41.09 -7.26
C LEU A 14 18.52 -39.69 -7.46
N PRO A 15 18.58 -39.16 -8.68
CA PRO A 15 19.10 -37.83 -8.94
C PRO A 15 18.09 -36.77 -8.50
N THR A 16 18.48 -35.89 -7.59
CA THR A 16 17.77 -34.65 -7.25
C THR A 16 17.81 -33.73 -8.46
N GLY A 17 16.73 -33.70 -9.22
CA GLY A 17 16.45 -32.67 -10.20
C GLY A 17 16.14 -31.36 -9.48
N CYS A 18 16.97 -30.33 -9.69
CA CYS A 18 16.63 -28.95 -9.34
C CYS A 18 15.36 -28.53 -10.10
N ILE A 19 14.25 -28.48 -9.39
CA ILE A 19 13.07 -27.77 -9.85
C ILE A 19 13.28 -26.30 -9.47
N GLN A 20 13.73 -25.50 -10.41
CA GLN A 20 13.58 -24.06 -10.35
C GLN A 20 12.08 -23.75 -10.38
N SER A 21 11.52 -23.43 -9.23
CA SER A 21 10.19 -22.85 -9.13
C SER A 21 10.25 -21.45 -9.72
N HIS A 22 9.87 -21.29 -10.98
CA HIS A 22 9.41 -20.02 -11.51
C HIS A 22 8.04 -19.76 -10.86
N GLU A 23 8.04 -19.11 -9.72
CA GLU A 23 6.85 -18.43 -9.24
C GLU A 23 6.52 -17.30 -10.24
N ARG A 24 5.71 -17.65 -11.22
CA ARG A 24 4.89 -16.64 -11.89
C ARG A 24 3.90 -16.19 -10.82
N ASP A 25 4.01 -14.94 -10.34
CA ASP A 25 2.89 -14.21 -9.75
C ASP A 25 1.80 -14.11 -10.85
N ALA A 26 1.12 -15.22 -11.09
CA ALA A 26 -0.12 -15.20 -11.81
C ALA A 26 -1.10 -14.43 -10.94
N ALA A 27 -1.82 -13.52 -11.53
CA ALA A 27 -3.03 -12.98 -10.95
C ALA A 27 -3.76 -14.12 -10.24
N ASP A 28 -3.88 -13.99 -8.94
CA ASP A 28 -4.33 -14.94 -7.94
C ASP A 28 -5.45 -15.87 -8.44
N LYS A 29 -5.15 -17.15 -8.65
CA LYS A 29 -6.15 -18.20 -8.86
C LYS A 29 -6.48 -18.87 -7.53
N GLY A 30 -6.92 -18.08 -6.57
CA GLY A 30 -7.49 -18.59 -5.33
C GLY A 30 -9.00 -18.79 -5.50
N VAL A 31 -9.42 -20.01 -5.82
CA VAL A 31 -10.84 -20.37 -5.79
C VAL A 31 -11.30 -20.46 -4.34
N ALA A 32 -11.81 -19.36 -3.80
CA ALA A 32 -12.59 -19.38 -2.57
C ALA A 32 -13.97 -19.99 -2.89
N ARG A 33 -14.31 -21.09 -2.24
CA ARG A 33 -15.68 -21.62 -2.26
C ARG A 33 -16.58 -20.66 -1.47
N GLU A 34 -17.31 -19.80 -2.15
CA GLU A 34 -18.38 -19.02 -1.56
C GLU A 34 -19.51 -19.92 -1.03
N ARG A 35 -19.78 -19.78 0.26
CA ARG A 35 -21.06 -20.20 0.82
C ARG A 35 -22.05 -19.05 0.63
N THR A 36 -23.11 -19.28 -0.14
CA THR A 36 -24.23 -18.36 -0.33
C THR A 36 -24.87 -18.00 1.01
N ALA A 37 -24.80 -16.75 1.41
CA ALA A 37 -25.59 -16.20 2.50
C ALA A 37 -26.95 -15.73 1.94
N ARG A 38 -28.02 -16.24 2.53
CA ARG A 38 -29.41 -15.84 2.26
C ARG A 38 -29.72 -14.51 2.93
N ASP A 39 -30.53 -13.71 2.23
CA ASP A 39 -31.12 -12.45 2.62
C ASP A 39 -31.63 -12.38 4.07
N ALA A 40 -31.27 -11.30 4.74
CA ALA A 40 -32.04 -10.74 5.85
C ALA A 40 -32.05 -9.21 5.72
N GLY A 41 -33.20 -8.67 5.36
CA GLY A 41 -33.40 -7.23 5.18
C GLY A 41 -33.38 -6.47 6.52
N ALA A 42 -32.74 -5.31 6.51
CA ALA A 42 -32.80 -4.31 7.57
C ALA A 42 -33.47 -3.03 7.05
N PRO A 43 -34.24 -2.30 7.91
CA PRO A 43 -35.10 -1.20 7.46
C PRO A 43 -34.36 0.09 7.20
N ALA A 44 -34.76 0.78 6.14
CA ALA A 44 -34.24 2.07 5.69
C ALA A 44 -34.54 3.21 6.68
N ARG A 45 -33.57 4.08 6.89
CA ARG A 45 -33.67 5.35 7.59
C ARG A 45 -33.75 6.51 6.58
N PRO A 46 -34.53 7.57 6.77
CA PRO A 46 -34.75 8.58 5.75
C PRO A 46 -33.58 9.51 5.56
N ALA A 47 -33.30 9.83 4.29
CA ALA A 47 -32.25 10.72 3.84
C ALA A 47 -32.57 12.19 4.15
N ALA A 48 -31.56 12.93 4.63
CA ALA A 48 -31.60 14.38 4.71
C ALA A 48 -31.20 14.98 3.35
N SER A 49 -32.01 15.90 2.83
CA SER A 49 -31.82 16.58 1.55
C SER A 49 -30.64 17.55 1.58
N ALA A 50 -29.74 17.43 0.59
CA ALA A 50 -28.64 18.36 0.35
C ALA A 50 -29.09 19.54 -0.52
N PRO A 51 -28.54 20.77 -0.35
CA PRO A 51 -28.89 21.92 -1.18
C PRO A 51 -28.21 21.88 -2.56
N ALA A 52 -28.93 22.46 -3.56
CA ALA A 52 -28.56 22.47 -4.96
C ALA A 52 -27.26 23.23 -5.24
N ALA A 53 -26.42 22.67 -6.11
CA ALA A 53 -25.14 23.22 -6.55
C ALA A 53 -25.35 24.45 -7.46
N ALA A 54 -24.63 25.52 -7.13
CA ALA A 54 -24.54 26.74 -7.93
C ALA A 54 -23.60 26.54 -9.14
N GLY A 55 -24.00 27.08 -10.32
CA GLY A 55 -23.30 26.89 -11.59
C GLY A 55 -21.86 27.42 -11.61
N LYS A 56 -20.98 26.70 -12.29
CA LYS A 56 -19.56 26.98 -12.48
C LYS A 56 -19.32 28.15 -13.43
N PRO A 57 -18.37 29.08 -13.16
CA PRO A 57 -17.95 30.10 -14.11
C PRO A 57 -17.08 29.49 -15.22
N ARG A 58 -17.38 29.85 -16.47
CA ARG A 58 -16.62 29.45 -17.66
C ARG A 58 -15.40 30.36 -17.81
N LEU A 59 -14.21 29.79 -17.60
CA LEU A 59 -12.94 30.49 -17.83
C LEU A 59 -12.62 30.48 -19.34
N THR A 60 -12.64 31.64 -19.96
CA THR A 60 -12.05 31.90 -21.28
C THR A 60 -10.57 32.23 -21.07
N GLY A 61 -9.72 31.23 -21.19
CA GLY A 61 -8.27 31.37 -21.11
C GLY A 61 -7.65 31.41 -22.51
N GLY A 62 -6.81 32.40 -22.75
CA GLY A 62 -6.07 32.60 -23.98
C GLY A 62 -5.09 31.47 -24.30
N ASN A 63 -4.85 31.31 -25.58
CA ASN A 63 -3.98 30.34 -26.23
C ASN A 63 -2.51 30.55 -25.82
N GLN A 64 -2.09 30.07 -24.63
CA GLN A 64 -0.69 29.82 -24.38
C GLN A 64 -0.40 28.42 -24.91
N GLN A 65 0.41 28.33 -25.96
CA GLN A 65 0.96 27.08 -26.46
C GLN A 65 1.73 26.42 -25.29
N ALA A 66 1.08 25.47 -24.62
CA ALA A 66 1.69 24.72 -23.52
C ALA A 66 2.96 24.06 -24.07
N ARG A 67 4.12 24.41 -23.51
CA ARG A 67 5.41 23.82 -23.87
C ARG A 67 5.30 22.33 -23.64
N ARG A 68 5.39 21.54 -24.71
CA ARG A 68 5.25 20.08 -24.62
C ARG A 68 6.48 19.53 -23.89
N LEU A 69 6.26 18.89 -22.75
CA LEU A 69 7.33 18.21 -22.01
C LEU A 69 7.91 17.07 -22.85
N PRO A 70 9.22 16.76 -22.72
CA PRO A 70 9.75 15.50 -23.21
C PRO A 70 8.94 14.31 -22.68
N ASN A 71 8.91 13.21 -23.40
CA ASN A 71 8.22 11.99 -22.94
C ASN A 71 9.15 10.79 -23.01
N PRO A 72 9.61 10.26 -21.85
CA PRO A 72 9.35 10.76 -20.47
C PRO A 72 10.09 12.07 -20.19
N PRO A 73 9.55 12.92 -19.27
CA PRO A 73 10.18 14.20 -18.91
C PRO A 73 11.29 14.06 -17.87
N PHE A 74 11.80 12.86 -17.69
CA PHE A 74 12.85 12.53 -16.72
C PHE A 74 13.83 11.49 -17.30
N THR A 75 15.02 11.51 -16.77
CA THR A 75 16.01 10.44 -16.89
C THR A 75 15.91 9.50 -15.69
N VAL A 76 16.28 8.23 -15.88
CA VAL A 76 16.22 7.19 -14.84
C VAL A 76 17.62 6.67 -14.57
N THR A 77 18.08 6.74 -13.31
CA THR A 77 19.39 6.26 -12.89
C THR A 77 19.25 5.21 -11.80
N PRO A 78 19.79 3.98 -11.98
CA PRO A 78 19.80 2.98 -10.93
C PRO A 78 20.89 3.32 -9.88
N PHE A 79 20.55 3.12 -8.59
CA PHE A 79 21.43 3.39 -7.45
C PHE A 79 21.84 2.15 -6.68
N ALA A 80 20.92 1.22 -6.43
CA ALA A 80 21.14 0.00 -5.67
C ALA A 80 20.14 -1.08 -6.09
N SER A 81 20.26 -2.29 -5.51
CA SER A 81 19.28 -3.36 -5.63
C SER A 81 19.04 -3.99 -4.26
N PHE A 82 17.80 -4.42 -4.02
CA PHE A 82 17.34 -5.01 -2.78
C PHE A 82 16.62 -6.33 -3.02
N ASN A 83 16.45 -7.13 -1.97
CA ASN A 83 15.74 -8.40 -2.06
C ASN A 83 14.25 -8.22 -1.73
N GLU A 84 13.40 -8.25 -2.76
CA GLU A 84 11.96 -8.00 -2.62
C GLU A 84 11.65 -6.71 -1.84
N PRO A 85 12.17 -5.54 -2.30
CA PRO A 85 11.91 -4.28 -1.61
C PRO A 85 10.41 -3.96 -1.65
N TRP A 86 9.87 -3.38 -0.54
CA TRP A 86 8.46 -3.11 -0.45
C TRP A 86 8.13 -1.62 -0.26
N ALA A 87 8.85 -0.94 0.63
CA ALA A 87 8.68 0.49 0.89
C ALA A 87 10.02 1.15 1.21
N MET A 88 10.05 2.47 1.15
CA MET A 88 11.19 3.28 1.56
C MET A 88 10.74 4.60 2.17
N THR A 89 11.60 5.18 3.02
CA THR A 89 11.43 6.54 3.53
C THR A 89 12.79 7.19 3.73
N PHE A 90 12.87 8.51 3.48
CA PHE A 90 14.09 9.27 3.68
C PHE A 90 14.27 9.70 5.13
N LEU A 91 15.47 9.52 5.66
CA LEU A 91 15.93 10.19 6.87
C LEU A 91 16.24 11.67 6.57
N PRO A 92 16.21 12.54 7.59
CA PRO A 92 16.53 13.97 7.40
C PRO A 92 17.93 14.26 6.84
N ASP A 93 18.86 13.31 6.97
CA ASP A 93 20.23 13.39 6.45
C ASP A 93 20.38 12.91 5.00
N GLY A 94 19.28 12.50 4.37
CA GLY A 94 19.23 12.06 2.98
C GLY A 94 19.46 10.57 2.76
N ARG A 95 19.77 9.79 3.81
CA ARG A 95 19.80 8.33 3.73
C ARG A 95 18.38 7.76 3.68
N LEU A 96 18.24 6.54 3.19
CA LEU A 96 16.94 5.85 3.08
C LEU A 96 16.87 4.64 4.00
N LEU A 97 15.74 4.49 4.64
CA LEU A 97 15.30 3.19 5.13
C LEU A 97 14.55 2.47 4.00
N VAL A 98 14.89 1.22 3.74
CA VAL A 98 14.23 0.37 2.75
C VAL A 98 13.82 -0.93 3.41
N THR A 99 12.55 -1.29 3.31
CA THR A 99 12.04 -2.57 3.79
C THR A 99 12.18 -3.63 2.71
N GLU A 100 12.65 -4.81 3.11
CA GLU A 100 12.63 -6.02 2.28
C GLU A 100 11.60 -7.00 2.85
N LYS A 101 10.67 -7.48 2.02
CA LYS A 101 9.54 -8.34 2.43
C LYS A 101 9.92 -9.51 3.35
N PRO A 102 11.06 -10.21 3.13
CA PRO A 102 11.46 -11.30 4.01
C PRO A 102 11.74 -10.90 5.47
N GLY A 103 11.72 -9.60 5.81
CA GLY A 103 11.90 -9.13 7.18
C GLY A 103 13.25 -8.46 7.43
N GLN A 104 13.81 -7.77 6.45
CA GLN A 104 15.01 -6.97 6.62
C GLN A 104 14.69 -5.48 6.47
N LEU A 105 15.24 -4.66 7.36
CA LEU A 105 15.24 -3.20 7.22
C LEU A 105 16.65 -2.75 6.86
N ARG A 106 16.80 -2.11 5.72
CA ARG A 106 18.07 -1.64 5.18
C ARG A 106 18.22 -0.13 5.39
N LEU A 107 19.44 0.29 5.65
CA LEU A 107 19.85 1.70 5.61
C LEU A 107 20.73 1.90 4.39
N PHE A 108 20.26 2.67 3.42
CA PHE A 108 21.00 2.97 2.20
C PHE A 108 21.48 4.41 2.21
N ASP A 109 22.74 4.62 1.90
CA ASP A 109 23.34 5.95 1.71
C ASP A 109 23.53 6.23 0.21
N PRO A 110 22.74 7.14 -0.39
CA PRO A 110 22.88 7.48 -1.81
C PRO A 110 24.21 8.15 -2.18
N ALA A 111 24.86 8.81 -1.21
CA ALA A 111 26.12 9.50 -1.48
C ALA A 111 27.31 8.54 -1.62
N THR A 112 27.36 7.53 -0.75
CA THR A 112 28.43 6.51 -0.75
C THR A 112 28.05 5.24 -1.50
N LYS A 113 26.75 5.07 -1.80
CA LYS A 113 26.14 3.86 -2.37
C LYS A 113 26.35 2.61 -1.50
N THR A 114 26.42 2.80 -0.20
CA THR A 114 26.55 1.70 0.76
C THR A 114 25.22 1.33 1.37
N THR A 115 25.05 0.04 1.68
CA THR A 115 23.85 -0.51 2.31
C THR A 115 24.24 -1.17 3.62
N GLY A 116 23.64 -0.74 4.72
CA GLY A 116 23.74 -1.39 6.02
C GLY A 116 22.42 -2.03 6.45
N THR A 117 22.40 -2.57 7.66
CA THR A 117 21.23 -3.25 8.22
C THR A 117 20.79 -2.55 9.51
N ILE A 118 19.48 -2.40 9.68
CA ILE A 118 18.87 -1.99 10.93
C ILE A 118 18.31 -3.25 11.61
N THR A 119 18.82 -3.53 12.80
CA THR A 119 18.41 -4.69 13.62
C THR A 119 17.26 -4.35 14.57
N GLY A 120 16.66 -5.37 15.21
CA GLY A 120 15.61 -5.17 16.23
C GLY A 120 14.18 -5.27 15.72
N LEU A 121 13.95 -5.68 14.46
CA LEU A 121 12.62 -5.98 13.96
C LEU A 121 11.99 -7.19 14.68
N PRO A 122 10.66 -7.25 14.81
CA PRO A 122 9.97 -8.46 15.25
C PRO A 122 10.07 -9.55 14.17
N THR A 123 9.70 -10.78 14.56
CA THR A 123 9.55 -11.88 13.60
C THR A 123 8.43 -11.57 12.61
N VAL A 124 8.73 -11.67 11.33
CA VAL A 124 7.79 -11.40 10.22
C VAL A 124 7.26 -12.71 9.67
N ALA A 125 5.92 -12.82 9.55
CA ALA A 125 5.28 -13.97 8.90
C ALA A 125 5.31 -13.77 7.36
N TYR A 126 6.50 -13.96 6.78
CA TYR A 126 6.73 -13.81 5.36
C TYR A 126 6.01 -14.90 4.55
N GLY A 127 5.40 -14.52 3.41
CA GLY A 127 4.77 -15.41 2.45
C GLY A 127 3.66 -14.76 1.65
N GLY A 128 3.55 -15.09 0.37
CA GLY A 128 2.59 -14.49 -0.56
C GLY A 128 2.75 -12.97 -0.64
N GLN A 129 1.69 -12.23 -0.36
CA GLN A 129 1.72 -10.76 -0.31
C GLN A 129 2.18 -10.22 1.05
N GLY A 130 2.28 -11.07 2.08
CA GLY A 130 2.67 -10.68 3.42
C GLY A 130 4.18 -10.70 3.63
N GLY A 131 4.65 -9.83 4.51
CA GLY A 131 6.06 -9.67 4.85
C GLY A 131 6.28 -8.42 5.69
N LEU A 132 7.50 -7.91 5.71
CA LEU A 132 7.77 -6.56 6.18
C LEU A 132 7.22 -5.58 5.12
N GLY A 133 6.41 -4.63 5.56
CA GLY A 133 5.68 -3.73 4.68
C GLY A 133 6.20 -2.30 4.74
N ASP A 134 5.32 -1.38 5.11
CA ASP A 134 5.62 0.04 5.09
C ASP A 134 6.58 0.49 6.19
N VAL A 135 7.26 1.60 5.95
CA VAL A 135 8.12 2.28 6.93
C VAL A 135 8.00 3.79 6.74
N ILE A 136 7.66 4.50 7.83
CA ILE A 136 7.56 5.95 7.84
C ILE A 136 8.22 6.53 9.10
N LEU A 137 8.59 7.80 9.05
CA LEU A 137 9.07 8.53 10.21
C LEU A 137 7.93 9.23 10.94
N HIS A 138 8.04 9.35 12.25
CA HIS A 138 7.18 10.25 13.00
C HIS A 138 7.39 11.70 12.54
N PRO A 139 6.36 12.57 12.48
CA PRO A 139 6.52 13.97 12.08
C PRO A 139 7.60 14.74 12.87
N ASN A 140 7.78 14.38 14.15
CA ASN A 140 8.82 14.96 15.02
C ASN A 140 10.07 14.05 15.13
N TYR A 141 10.40 13.30 14.09
CA TYR A 141 11.52 12.35 14.10
C TYR A 141 12.85 12.97 14.53
N ALA A 142 13.12 14.19 14.13
CA ALA A 142 14.34 14.91 14.52
C ALA A 142 14.55 14.96 16.04
N THR A 143 13.46 14.97 16.81
CA THR A 143 13.48 15.02 18.29
C THR A 143 13.34 13.63 18.91
N ASN A 144 12.38 12.83 18.44
CA ASN A 144 12.00 11.58 19.12
C ASN A 144 12.59 10.31 18.48
N ARG A 145 13.13 10.40 17.26
CA ARG A 145 13.73 9.28 16.50
C ARG A 145 12.79 8.10 16.29
N LEU A 146 11.46 8.32 16.40
CA LEU A 146 10.46 7.27 16.21
C LEU A 146 10.29 6.94 14.73
N VAL A 147 10.36 5.65 14.44
CA VAL A 147 10.06 5.02 13.15
C VAL A 147 8.86 4.11 13.35
N TYR A 148 7.92 4.16 12.41
CA TYR A 148 6.75 3.29 12.33
C TYR A 148 6.93 2.34 11.18
N PHE A 149 6.59 1.08 11.39
CA PHE A 149 6.64 0.07 10.35
C PHE A 149 5.51 -0.93 10.49
N SER A 150 5.11 -1.49 9.37
CA SER A 150 4.06 -2.49 9.31
C SER A 150 4.62 -3.84 8.86
N TYR A 151 3.99 -4.93 9.31
CA TYR A 151 4.45 -6.27 8.97
C TYR A 151 3.33 -7.29 9.10
N ALA A 152 3.46 -8.42 8.42
CA ALA A 152 2.60 -9.57 8.64
C ALA A 152 3.03 -10.28 9.93
N GLU A 153 2.09 -10.43 10.87
CA GLU A 153 2.28 -11.08 12.16
C GLU A 153 1.52 -12.41 12.19
N ALA A 154 2.20 -13.49 12.61
CA ALA A 154 1.57 -14.79 12.79
C ALA A 154 0.51 -14.74 13.91
N GLY A 155 -0.53 -15.55 13.77
CA GLY A 155 -1.55 -15.81 14.77
C GLY A 155 -1.53 -17.27 15.22
N ASN A 156 -2.66 -17.74 15.73
CA ASN A 156 -2.81 -19.14 16.12
C ASN A 156 -2.99 -20.02 14.88
N GLY A 157 -2.34 -21.16 14.83
CA GLY A 157 -2.38 -22.08 13.69
C GLY A 157 -1.77 -21.43 12.44
N ASP A 158 -2.51 -21.46 11.33
CA ASP A 158 -2.12 -20.88 10.05
C ASP A 158 -2.59 -19.44 9.86
N THR A 159 -3.20 -18.83 10.88
CA THR A 159 -3.72 -17.47 10.79
C THR A 159 -2.60 -16.43 10.84
N ARG A 160 -2.82 -15.31 10.17
CA ARG A 160 -1.92 -14.14 10.16
C ARG A 160 -2.70 -12.86 9.85
N GLY A 161 -2.14 -11.73 10.25
CA GLY A 161 -2.71 -10.41 10.00
C GLY A 161 -1.63 -9.35 9.97
N ALA A 162 -1.94 -8.19 9.45
CA ALA A 162 -1.03 -7.06 9.52
C ALA A 162 -0.95 -6.54 10.96
N ALA A 163 0.24 -6.08 11.34
CA ALA A 163 0.50 -5.34 12.56
C ALA A 163 1.30 -4.07 12.24
N VAL A 164 1.14 -3.06 13.08
CA VAL A 164 1.92 -1.82 13.02
C VAL A 164 2.64 -1.66 14.36
N ALA A 165 3.94 -1.40 14.28
CA ALA A 165 4.77 -1.12 15.44
C ALA A 165 5.52 0.19 15.27
N ARG A 166 5.95 0.76 16.39
CA ARG A 166 6.87 1.90 16.45
C ARG A 166 8.07 1.58 17.33
N ALA A 167 9.21 2.15 16.99
CA ALA A 167 10.45 2.00 17.76
C ALA A 167 11.35 3.22 17.58
N VAL A 168 12.25 3.43 18.54
CA VAL A 168 13.30 4.45 18.42
C VAL A 168 14.43 3.88 17.56
N LEU A 169 14.81 4.60 16.51
CA LEU A 169 15.96 4.26 15.67
C LEU A 169 17.24 4.88 16.23
N THR A 170 18.25 4.04 16.44
CA THR A 170 19.61 4.45 16.78
C THR A 170 20.56 4.02 15.67
N LEU A 171 21.24 4.97 15.05
CA LEU A 171 22.25 4.72 14.02
C LEU A 171 23.61 4.51 14.68
N ASP A 172 24.40 3.55 14.17
CA ASP A 172 25.67 3.13 14.76
C ASP A 172 26.89 3.91 14.27
N GLY A 173 26.69 4.84 13.30
CA GLY A 173 27.77 5.59 12.65
C GLY A 173 28.63 4.79 11.67
N ALA A 174 28.45 3.46 11.60
CA ALA A 174 29.15 2.56 10.67
C ALA A 174 28.32 2.17 9.43
N GLY A 175 27.19 2.85 9.24
CA GLY A 175 26.29 2.63 8.11
C GLY A 175 25.11 1.72 8.39
N GLY A 176 24.92 1.29 9.66
CA GLY A 176 23.79 0.50 10.13
C GLY A 176 23.13 1.13 11.37
N GLY A 177 22.46 0.29 12.17
CA GLY A 177 21.80 0.73 13.39
C GLY A 177 20.90 -0.33 14.01
N SER A 178 20.09 0.10 14.98
CA SER A 178 19.15 -0.76 15.68
C SER A 178 17.87 -0.02 16.05
N LEU A 179 16.79 -0.77 16.14
CA LEU A 179 15.53 -0.34 16.73
C LEU A 179 15.52 -0.69 18.23
N SER A 180 14.97 0.19 19.07
CA SER A 180 14.57 -0.20 20.42
C SER A 180 13.55 -1.34 20.35
N THR A 181 13.22 -1.95 21.50
CA THR A 181 12.14 -2.96 21.55
C THR A 181 10.87 -2.39 20.91
N PRO A 182 10.37 -2.99 19.81
CA PRO A 182 9.20 -2.47 19.11
C PRO A 182 7.94 -2.52 19.97
N GLN A 183 7.21 -1.42 19.98
CA GLN A 183 5.88 -1.33 20.58
C GLN A 183 4.84 -1.54 19.47
N VAL A 184 4.12 -2.66 19.52
CA VAL A 184 2.98 -2.89 18.60
C VAL A 184 1.80 -2.03 19.05
N ILE A 185 1.32 -1.17 18.14
CA ILE A 185 0.27 -0.18 18.43
C ILE A 185 -1.05 -0.50 17.72
N TRP A 186 -1.04 -1.38 16.72
CA TRP A 186 -2.24 -1.81 16.03
C TRP A 186 -2.07 -3.20 15.41
N ARG A 187 -3.20 -3.92 15.28
CA ARG A 187 -3.28 -5.24 14.62
C ARG A 187 -4.56 -5.36 13.83
N GLN A 188 -4.49 -6.03 12.69
CA GLN A 188 -5.68 -6.58 12.05
C GLN A 188 -6.39 -7.56 12.99
N ALA A 189 -7.70 -7.43 13.10
CA ALA A 189 -8.54 -8.26 13.95
C ALA A 189 -9.86 -8.61 13.20
N PRO A 190 -10.18 -9.91 13.06
CA PRO A 190 -9.36 -11.06 13.48
C PRO A 190 -8.15 -11.30 12.56
N LYS A 191 -7.16 -12.07 13.02
CA LYS A 191 -6.20 -12.72 12.14
C LYS A 191 -6.89 -13.89 11.44
N VAL A 192 -6.63 -14.06 10.14
CA VAL A 192 -7.26 -15.07 9.29
C VAL A 192 -6.24 -15.86 8.50
N SER A 193 -6.63 -17.02 7.99
CA SER A 193 -5.80 -17.83 7.08
C SER A 193 -5.58 -17.10 5.75
N GLY A 194 -4.59 -17.54 4.99
CA GLY A 194 -4.21 -16.96 3.71
C GLY A 194 -3.14 -15.89 3.80
N THR A 195 -2.56 -15.54 2.64
CA THR A 195 -1.35 -14.72 2.54
C THR A 195 -1.54 -13.49 1.64
N GLY A 196 -2.79 -13.11 1.32
CA GLY A 196 -3.11 -11.96 0.47
C GLY A 196 -3.80 -10.81 1.19
N HIS A 197 -3.92 -9.69 0.50
CA HIS A 197 -4.66 -8.46 0.84
C HIS A 197 -4.41 -7.95 2.26
N TYR A 198 -3.15 -7.75 2.62
CA TYR A 198 -2.80 -7.16 3.92
C TYR A 198 -2.99 -5.64 3.93
N SER A 199 -2.76 -4.97 2.79
CA SER A 199 -2.64 -3.50 2.67
C SER A 199 -1.52 -2.95 3.53
N HIS A 200 -1.81 -2.48 4.72
CA HIS A 200 -0.94 -1.97 5.80
C HIS A 200 -0.01 -0.81 5.40
N ARG A 201 -0.43 0.08 4.49
CA ARG A 201 0.22 1.36 4.23
C ARG A 201 -0.03 2.34 5.37
N LEU A 202 0.94 3.19 5.63
CA LEU A 202 0.98 4.13 6.74
C LEU A 202 1.14 5.56 6.22
N ALA A 203 0.46 6.51 6.87
CA ALA A 203 0.72 7.93 6.68
C ALA A 203 0.41 8.71 7.96
N PHE A 204 1.15 9.78 8.23
CA PHE A 204 0.70 10.79 9.18
C PHE A 204 -0.09 11.87 8.44
N GLY A 205 -1.29 12.15 8.96
CA GLY A 205 -2.14 13.22 8.44
C GLY A 205 -1.70 14.60 8.93
N PRO A 206 -2.20 15.67 8.29
CA PRO A 206 -1.96 17.03 8.74
C PRO A 206 -2.51 17.33 10.14
N ASP A 207 -3.41 16.47 10.62
CA ASP A 207 -3.97 16.47 11.98
C ASP A 207 -3.06 15.79 13.01
N GLY A 208 -1.89 15.31 12.60
CA GLY A 208 -0.91 14.58 13.43
C GLY A 208 -1.34 13.15 13.81
N LYS A 209 -2.41 12.63 13.22
CA LYS A 209 -2.86 11.26 13.46
C LYS A 209 -2.17 10.28 12.52
N LEU A 210 -2.04 9.05 12.99
CA LEU A 210 -1.57 7.92 12.19
C LEU A 210 -2.75 7.31 11.43
N TRP A 211 -2.59 7.16 10.13
CA TRP A 211 -3.54 6.54 9.23
C TRP A 211 -2.98 5.24 8.71
N ILE A 212 -3.82 4.19 8.71
CA ILE A 212 -3.42 2.84 8.34
C ILE A 212 -4.44 2.28 7.35
N THR A 213 -3.99 1.74 6.24
CA THR A 213 -4.85 0.96 5.36
C THR A 213 -4.90 -0.49 5.83
N SER A 214 -6.08 -1.10 5.83
CA SER A 214 -6.28 -2.48 6.25
C SER A 214 -7.03 -3.24 5.18
N GLY A 215 -6.39 -4.22 4.56
CA GLY A 215 -6.99 -5.06 3.53
C GLY A 215 -7.97 -6.08 4.10
N GLU A 216 -8.86 -6.57 3.26
CA GLU A 216 -9.91 -7.51 3.67
C GLU A 216 -9.44 -8.97 3.73
N ARG A 217 -8.15 -9.23 3.45
CA ARG A 217 -7.49 -10.52 3.60
C ARG A 217 -8.07 -11.63 2.71
N GLN A 218 -8.55 -11.26 1.50
CA GLN A 218 -9.21 -12.14 0.53
C GLN A 218 -10.47 -12.83 1.10
N GLN A 219 -11.14 -12.19 2.08
CA GLN A 219 -12.35 -12.71 2.71
C GLN A 219 -13.63 -12.05 2.17
N GLY A 220 -13.52 -10.90 1.49
CA GLY A 220 -14.63 -10.12 0.95
C GLY A 220 -15.55 -9.54 2.03
N ALA A 221 -16.45 -10.34 2.59
CA ALA A 221 -17.48 -9.92 3.54
C ALA A 221 -17.00 -9.04 4.72
N PRO A 222 -15.84 -9.26 5.35
CA PRO A 222 -15.33 -8.40 6.43
C PRO A 222 -15.20 -6.93 6.07
N ALA A 223 -15.07 -6.58 4.78
CA ALA A 223 -15.03 -5.19 4.37
C ALA A 223 -16.29 -4.40 4.76
N GLN A 224 -17.43 -5.06 4.87
CA GLN A 224 -18.71 -4.47 5.29
C GLN A 224 -19.03 -4.69 6.78
N ASP A 225 -18.26 -5.51 7.48
CA ASP A 225 -18.50 -5.87 8.88
C ASP A 225 -17.73 -4.94 9.83
N MET A 226 -18.43 -4.17 10.66
CA MET A 226 -17.85 -3.25 11.63
C MET A 226 -17.35 -3.92 12.92
N THR A 227 -17.55 -5.23 13.07
CA THR A 227 -16.93 -6.00 14.18
C THR A 227 -15.48 -6.39 13.90
N THR A 228 -14.99 -6.11 12.67
CA THR A 228 -13.62 -6.33 12.22
C THR A 228 -13.00 -5.05 11.69
N ASN A 229 -11.66 -4.97 11.68
CA ASN A 229 -10.96 -3.88 11.01
C ASN A 229 -10.39 -4.28 9.63
N LEU A 230 -10.86 -5.37 9.05
CA LEU A 230 -10.49 -5.84 7.72
C LEU A 230 -11.26 -5.06 6.63
N GLY A 231 -10.58 -4.61 5.57
CA GLY A 231 -11.19 -3.80 4.50
C GLY A 231 -11.57 -2.39 4.95
N LYS A 232 -10.68 -1.71 5.68
CA LYS A 232 -10.94 -0.41 6.32
C LYS A 232 -9.77 0.57 6.10
N VAL A 233 -10.07 1.86 6.22
CA VAL A 233 -9.09 2.89 6.57
C VAL A 233 -9.23 3.15 8.08
N ILE A 234 -8.12 3.12 8.78
CA ILE A 234 -8.03 3.26 10.24
C ILE A 234 -7.36 4.60 10.57
N ARG A 235 -7.83 5.29 11.62
CA ARG A 235 -7.22 6.53 12.13
C ARG A 235 -7.00 6.43 13.64
N LEU A 236 -5.76 6.64 14.06
CA LEU A 236 -5.32 6.50 15.45
C LEU A 236 -4.44 7.69 15.87
N PHE A 237 -4.23 7.86 17.17
CA PHE A 237 -3.08 8.61 17.65
C PHE A 237 -1.78 7.85 17.34
N ASP A 238 -0.66 8.53 17.46
CA ASP A 238 0.68 7.99 17.20
C ASP A 238 1.08 6.84 18.16
N ASP A 239 0.39 6.72 19.29
CA ASP A 239 0.57 5.64 20.27
C ASP A 239 -0.40 4.46 20.09
N GLY A 240 -1.29 4.54 19.10
CA GLY A 240 -2.31 3.53 18.82
C GLY A 240 -3.64 3.75 19.56
N SER A 241 -3.75 4.75 20.41
CA SER A 241 -5.02 5.11 21.05
C SER A 241 -6.01 5.69 20.03
N VAL A 242 -7.31 5.57 20.33
CA VAL A 242 -8.38 5.91 19.38
C VAL A 242 -8.86 7.33 19.58
N PRO A 243 -8.84 8.19 18.54
CA PRO A 243 -9.40 9.54 18.59
C PRO A 243 -10.92 9.52 18.80
N THR A 244 -11.42 10.33 19.73
CA THR A 244 -12.84 10.40 20.07
C THR A 244 -13.71 11.01 18.98
N ASP A 245 -13.09 11.71 18.04
CA ASP A 245 -13.73 12.32 16.86
C ASP A 245 -13.78 11.39 15.64
N ASN A 246 -13.36 10.12 15.77
CA ASN A 246 -13.56 9.13 14.72
C ASN A 246 -15.08 8.90 14.47
N PRO A 247 -15.49 8.65 13.20
CA PRO A 247 -16.91 8.58 12.83
C PRO A 247 -17.71 7.51 13.58
N PHE A 248 -17.05 6.42 13.96
CA PHE A 248 -17.67 5.27 14.60
C PHE A 248 -17.21 5.08 16.05
N PHE A 249 -16.60 6.10 16.66
CA PHE A 249 -16.07 6.02 18.03
C PHE A 249 -17.10 5.54 19.05
N ALA A 250 -18.33 6.02 18.95
CA ALA A 250 -19.41 5.68 19.87
C ALA A 250 -19.83 4.19 19.83
N GLN A 251 -19.46 3.46 18.78
CA GLN A 251 -19.71 2.02 18.68
C GLN A 251 -18.75 1.19 19.54
N GLY A 252 -17.63 1.78 19.96
CA GLY A 252 -16.61 1.10 20.76
C GLY A 252 -15.85 -0.01 20.01
N GLY A 253 -15.01 -0.73 20.74
CA GLY A 253 -14.27 -1.87 20.20
C GLY A 253 -13.49 -1.55 18.92
N VAL A 254 -13.51 -2.48 17.97
CA VAL A 254 -12.81 -2.35 16.70
C VAL A 254 -13.37 -1.23 15.82
N ALA A 255 -14.69 -1.04 15.85
CA ALA A 255 -15.36 -0.01 15.06
C ALA A 255 -14.88 1.41 15.38
N ALA A 256 -14.52 1.67 16.63
CA ALA A 256 -14.04 2.98 17.07
C ALA A 256 -12.77 3.46 16.32
N GLN A 257 -11.96 2.52 15.81
CA GLN A 257 -10.72 2.81 15.05
C GLN A 257 -11.00 3.21 13.60
N VAL A 258 -12.18 2.84 13.07
CA VAL A 258 -12.49 2.90 11.64
C VAL A 258 -12.81 4.33 11.21
N TRP A 259 -12.22 4.74 10.09
CA TRP A 259 -12.55 5.98 9.39
C TRP A 259 -13.50 5.74 8.21
N THR A 260 -13.18 4.73 7.36
CA THR A 260 -14.02 4.29 6.24
C THR A 260 -14.02 2.77 6.11
N LEU A 261 -15.01 2.23 5.41
CA LEU A 261 -15.22 0.80 5.22
C LEU A 261 -15.49 0.46 3.74
N GLY A 262 -15.56 -0.82 3.42
CA GLY A 262 -15.87 -1.28 2.07
C GLY A 262 -14.69 -1.24 1.11
N HIS A 263 -13.49 -1.53 1.60
CA HIS A 263 -12.25 -1.58 0.83
C HIS A 263 -11.77 -3.00 0.62
N ARG A 264 -11.04 -3.22 -0.49
CA ARG A 264 -10.46 -4.52 -0.84
C ARG A 264 -9.00 -4.63 -0.39
N ASN A 265 -8.07 -4.02 -1.12
CA ASN A 265 -6.63 -4.09 -0.87
C ASN A 265 -5.96 -2.76 -1.23
N LEU A 266 -5.93 -1.86 -0.27
CA LEU A 266 -5.40 -0.51 -0.42
C LEU A 266 -3.87 -0.54 -0.31
N LEU A 267 -3.15 -0.22 -1.38
CA LEU A 267 -1.68 -0.23 -1.41
C LEU A 267 -1.05 1.16 -1.61
N GLY A 268 -1.84 2.21 -1.54
CA GLY A 268 -1.37 3.59 -1.53
C GLY A 268 -2.21 4.47 -0.62
N ILE A 269 -1.56 5.42 0.04
CA ILE A 269 -2.16 6.39 0.93
C ILE A 269 -1.34 7.68 0.88
N ALA A 270 -1.98 8.81 0.61
CA ALA A 270 -1.30 10.11 0.58
C ALA A 270 -2.27 11.25 0.87
N PHE A 271 -1.76 12.31 1.50
CA PHE A 271 -2.48 13.56 1.68
C PHE A 271 -2.07 14.56 0.60
N ASP A 272 -3.05 15.27 0.03
CA ASP A 272 -2.77 16.38 -0.88
C ASP A 272 -2.50 17.68 -0.14
N GLY A 273 -2.09 18.72 -0.88
CA GLY A 273 -1.77 20.04 -0.31
C GLY A 273 -2.96 20.76 0.35
N ALA A 274 -4.19 20.28 0.17
CA ALA A 274 -5.38 20.78 0.83
C ALA A 274 -5.75 19.93 2.07
N GLY A 275 -4.94 18.92 2.41
CA GLY A 275 -5.17 18.03 3.54
C GLY A 275 -6.22 16.94 3.30
N ARG A 276 -6.59 16.67 2.05
CA ARG A 276 -7.52 15.59 1.69
C ARG A 276 -6.74 14.29 1.56
N LEU A 277 -7.34 13.22 2.09
CA LEU A 277 -6.77 11.88 2.03
C LEU A 277 -7.18 11.19 0.74
N TRP A 278 -6.21 10.65 0.04
CA TRP A 278 -6.38 9.83 -1.15
C TRP A 278 -5.79 8.44 -0.90
N THR A 279 -6.51 7.42 -1.33
CA THR A 279 -6.02 6.04 -1.36
C THR A 279 -6.27 5.43 -2.73
N HIS A 280 -5.45 4.45 -3.08
CA HIS A 280 -5.77 3.57 -4.19
C HIS A 280 -5.77 2.12 -3.75
N GLU A 281 -6.52 1.30 -4.46
CA GLU A 281 -6.66 -0.12 -4.15
C GLU A 281 -6.75 -0.99 -5.39
N MET A 282 -6.34 -2.24 -5.24
CA MET A 282 -6.47 -3.26 -6.29
C MET A 282 -7.89 -3.77 -6.35
N GLY A 283 -8.46 -3.74 -7.54
CA GLY A 283 -9.71 -4.42 -7.88
C GLY A 283 -9.53 -5.93 -8.11
N PRO A 284 -10.61 -6.65 -8.41
CA PRO A 284 -10.54 -8.06 -8.82
C PRO A 284 -10.08 -8.20 -10.29
N MET A 285 -10.93 -8.64 -11.19
CA MET A 285 -10.62 -8.69 -12.64
C MET A 285 -10.97 -7.34 -13.28
N GLY A 286 -10.06 -6.38 -13.23
CA GLY A 286 -10.32 -4.97 -13.51
C GLY A 286 -10.76 -4.19 -12.28
N GLY A 287 -11.03 -2.90 -12.46
CA GLY A 287 -11.58 -2.03 -11.42
C GLY A 287 -10.62 -1.70 -10.28
N ASP A 288 -9.32 -1.59 -10.54
CA ASP A 288 -8.42 -0.89 -9.61
C ASP A 288 -8.94 0.54 -9.43
N GLU A 289 -8.83 1.11 -8.23
CA GLU A 289 -9.51 2.35 -7.86
C GLU A 289 -8.56 3.38 -7.27
N LEU A 290 -8.85 4.67 -7.53
CA LEU A 290 -8.31 5.81 -6.79
C LEU A 290 -9.47 6.51 -6.10
N ASN A 291 -9.43 6.58 -4.78
CA ASN A 291 -10.51 7.03 -3.92
C ASN A 291 -10.13 8.31 -3.16
N LEU A 292 -11.01 9.31 -3.16
CA LEU A 292 -11.01 10.38 -2.16
C LEU A 292 -11.66 9.84 -0.89
N ILE A 293 -10.94 9.87 0.22
CA ILE A 293 -11.40 9.28 1.49
C ILE A 293 -12.19 10.30 2.31
N GLU A 294 -13.49 10.05 2.43
CA GLU A 294 -14.44 10.88 3.15
C GLU A 294 -14.87 10.23 4.47
N ARG A 295 -15.00 11.04 5.51
CA ARG A 295 -15.29 10.58 6.87
C ARG A 295 -16.57 9.76 6.96
N GLY A 296 -16.48 8.52 7.43
CA GLY A 296 -17.62 7.61 7.69
C GLY A 296 -18.19 6.95 6.45
N SER A 297 -17.56 7.13 5.28
CA SER A 297 -18.07 6.61 4.00
C SER A 297 -17.80 5.12 3.81
N ASN A 298 -18.65 4.50 2.98
CA ASN A 298 -18.55 3.11 2.54
C ASN A 298 -18.25 3.05 1.04
N TYR A 299 -17.15 2.39 0.66
CA TYR A 299 -16.67 2.27 -0.73
C TYR A 299 -17.18 1.01 -1.44
N GLY A 300 -17.96 0.20 -0.75
CA GLY A 300 -18.87 -0.79 -1.34
C GLY A 300 -18.30 -2.17 -1.59
N TRP A 301 -16.99 -2.40 -1.52
CA TRP A 301 -16.45 -3.76 -1.66
C TRP A 301 -17.01 -4.71 -0.58
N PRO A 302 -17.41 -5.95 -0.88
CA PRO A 302 -17.44 -6.63 -2.19
C PRO A 302 -18.80 -6.50 -2.92
N ILE A 303 -19.70 -5.62 -2.50
CA ILE A 303 -21.06 -5.48 -3.03
C ILE A 303 -21.06 -4.77 -4.39
N VAL A 304 -20.13 -3.84 -4.59
CA VAL A 304 -19.92 -3.11 -5.85
C VAL A 304 -18.44 -3.10 -6.21
N SER A 305 -18.14 -3.05 -7.51
CA SER A 305 -16.82 -2.86 -8.08
C SER A 305 -16.93 -2.45 -9.55
N ASN A 306 -15.94 -1.73 -10.08
CA ASN A 306 -15.82 -1.50 -11.53
C ASN A 306 -15.05 -2.64 -12.24
N GLY A 307 -14.68 -3.70 -11.52
CA GLY A 307 -14.18 -4.99 -12.03
C GLY A 307 -15.21 -6.10 -11.89
N ASP A 308 -14.85 -7.29 -12.38
CA ASP A 308 -15.65 -8.51 -12.29
C ASP A 308 -14.96 -9.55 -11.40
N ASN A 309 -15.68 -10.56 -10.94
CA ASN A 309 -15.10 -11.70 -10.23
C ASN A 309 -14.11 -12.46 -11.13
N TYR A 310 -13.17 -13.19 -10.54
CA TYR A 310 -12.16 -13.95 -11.28
C TYR A 310 -12.75 -15.10 -12.12
N ASP A 311 -13.96 -15.55 -11.82
CA ASP A 311 -14.71 -16.53 -12.63
C ASP A 311 -15.45 -15.88 -13.81
N GLY A 312 -15.35 -14.55 -13.96
CA GLY A 312 -16.01 -13.75 -15.00
C GLY A 312 -17.44 -13.36 -14.66
N SER A 313 -17.96 -13.72 -13.50
CA SER A 313 -19.30 -13.25 -13.08
C SER A 313 -19.25 -11.76 -12.74
N PRO A 314 -20.29 -10.98 -13.13
CA PRO A 314 -20.29 -9.54 -12.94
C PRO A 314 -20.49 -9.16 -11.46
N ILE A 315 -19.79 -8.12 -11.02
CA ILE A 315 -20.08 -7.39 -9.78
C ILE A 315 -20.88 -6.14 -10.15
N PRO A 316 -21.93 -5.76 -9.39
CA PRO A 316 -22.66 -4.51 -9.63
C PRO A 316 -21.71 -3.31 -9.70
N ARG A 317 -21.91 -2.41 -10.69
CA ARG A 317 -21.06 -1.22 -10.86
C ARG A 317 -21.45 -0.11 -9.89
N HIS A 318 -20.52 0.71 -9.47
CA HIS A 318 -20.77 1.89 -8.62
C HIS A 318 -21.87 2.79 -9.20
N SER A 319 -21.96 2.93 -10.54
CA SER A 319 -23.01 3.71 -11.20
C SER A 319 -24.43 3.20 -10.94
N THR A 320 -24.59 1.95 -10.52
CA THR A 320 -25.89 1.33 -10.18
C THR A 320 -26.21 1.35 -8.70
N ARG A 321 -25.27 1.77 -7.83
CA ARG A 321 -25.36 1.77 -6.39
C ARG A 321 -24.84 3.08 -5.80
N PRO A 322 -25.61 4.17 -5.95
CA PRO A 322 -25.22 5.51 -5.45
C PRO A 322 -25.17 5.63 -3.91
N ASP A 323 -25.57 4.60 -3.20
CA ASP A 323 -25.43 4.47 -1.75
C ASP A 323 -23.99 4.18 -1.29
N PHE A 324 -23.09 3.83 -2.22
CA PHE A 324 -21.67 3.68 -1.97
C PHE A 324 -20.87 4.80 -2.63
N ASN A 325 -19.77 5.21 -1.99
CA ASN A 325 -18.84 6.16 -2.59
C ASN A 325 -18.16 5.53 -3.80
N ALA A 326 -18.28 6.19 -4.95
CA ALA A 326 -17.60 5.76 -6.16
C ALA A 326 -16.15 6.27 -6.19
N PRO A 327 -15.23 5.53 -6.84
CA PRO A 327 -13.86 6.01 -7.06
C PRO A 327 -13.84 7.21 -8.01
N GLU A 328 -12.86 8.12 -7.81
CA GLU A 328 -12.61 9.26 -8.69
C GLU A 328 -11.94 8.85 -10.00
N ALA A 329 -11.18 7.76 -9.99
CA ALA A 329 -10.63 7.10 -11.16
C ALA A 329 -10.57 5.60 -10.96
N TRP A 330 -10.70 4.83 -12.07
CA TRP A 330 -10.55 3.38 -12.03
C TRP A 330 -9.89 2.85 -13.32
N TRP A 331 -9.35 1.63 -13.25
CA TRP A 331 -8.61 1.02 -14.35
C TRP A 331 -9.13 -0.37 -14.70
N THR A 332 -9.51 -0.52 -15.98
CA THR A 332 -9.80 -1.81 -16.60
C THR A 332 -9.21 -1.78 -18.01
N PRO A 333 -8.15 -2.57 -18.30
CA PRO A 333 -7.51 -3.57 -17.43
C PRO A 333 -6.76 -2.96 -16.24
N VAL A 334 -6.45 -3.81 -15.23
CA VAL A 334 -5.75 -3.43 -14.01
C VAL A 334 -4.37 -2.83 -14.28
N ILE A 335 -3.96 -1.86 -13.48
CA ILE A 335 -2.58 -1.42 -13.35
C ILE A 335 -1.85 -2.12 -12.21
N ALA A 336 -2.61 -2.75 -11.28
CA ALA A 336 -2.18 -3.26 -9.99
C ALA A 336 -1.36 -2.19 -9.23
N PRO A 337 -2.04 -1.16 -8.69
CA PRO A 337 -1.39 0.00 -8.09
C PRO A 337 -0.67 -0.38 -6.80
N ALA A 338 0.50 0.22 -6.56
CA ALA A 338 1.35 -0.01 -5.41
C ALA A 338 1.73 1.31 -4.71
N GLY A 339 3.01 1.66 -4.53
CA GLY A 339 3.40 2.91 -3.87
C GLY A 339 2.75 4.16 -4.45
N PHE A 340 2.54 5.18 -3.60
CA PHE A 340 1.82 6.38 -3.96
C PHE A 340 2.40 7.62 -3.29
N VAL A 341 2.73 8.63 -4.08
CA VAL A 341 3.13 9.95 -3.59
C VAL A 341 2.36 11.05 -4.31
N ILE A 342 1.99 12.12 -3.60
CA ILE A 342 1.53 13.37 -4.20
C ILE A 342 2.70 14.34 -4.13
N TYR A 343 3.22 14.69 -5.30
CA TYR A 343 4.46 15.43 -5.43
C TYR A 343 4.33 16.87 -4.95
N SER A 344 5.23 17.30 -4.06
CA SER A 344 5.27 18.65 -3.49
C SER A 344 6.57 19.41 -3.74
N GLY A 345 7.57 18.76 -4.36
CA GLY A 345 8.90 19.29 -4.57
C GLY A 345 8.99 20.37 -5.66
N ASP A 346 10.17 20.98 -5.73
CA ASP A 346 10.47 22.05 -6.71
C ASP A 346 11.25 21.56 -7.93
N LEU A 347 11.86 20.37 -7.87
CA LEU A 347 12.70 19.85 -8.94
C LEU A 347 11.89 19.60 -10.22
N PHE A 348 10.64 19.15 -10.10
CA PHE A 348 9.68 19.02 -11.19
C PHE A 348 8.51 19.99 -10.98
N PRO A 349 8.67 21.30 -11.20
CA PRO A 349 7.66 22.30 -10.84
C PRO A 349 6.31 22.10 -11.52
N TYR A 350 6.32 21.47 -12.71
CA TYR A 350 5.11 21.11 -13.46
C TYR A 350 4.38 19.87 -12.92
N PHE A 351 4.97 19.16 -11.97
CA PHE A 351 4.34 18.00 -11.31
C PHE A 351 3.81 18.32 -9.91
N ARG A 352 4.04 19.52 -9.41
CA ARG A 352 3.58 19.90 -8.07
C ARG A 352 2.06 19.71 -7.93
N GLY A 353 1.63 19.03 -6.88
CA GLY A 353 0.24 18.69 -6.60
C GLY A 353 -0.31 17.52 -7.45
N GLN A 354 0.55 16.84 -8.23
CA GLN A 354 0.14 15.66 -9.00
C GLN A 354 0.56 14.38 -8.28
N GLY A 355 -0.25 13.32 -8.46
CA GLY A 355 0.03 12.01 -7.88
C GLY A 355 0.89 11.14 -8.80
N PHE A 356 1.68 10.26 -8.19
CA PHE A 356 2.43 9.22 -8.89
C PHE A 356 2.17 7.87 -8.23
N ILE A 357 1.74 6.90 -9.03
CA ILE A 357 1.42 5.54 -8.59
C ILE A 357 2.34 4.56 -9.31
N GLY A 358 2.98 3.67 -8.55
CA GLY A 358 3.70 2.54 -9.10
C GLY A 358 2.73 1.48 -9.62
N GLY A 359 2.84 1.09 -10.89
CA GLY A 359 2.03 0.03 -11.49
C GLY A 359 2.79 -1.30 -11.52
N LEU A 360 2.27 -2.31 -10.83
CA LEU A 360 2.87 -3.65 -10.85
C LEU A 360 2.52 -4.40 -12.13
N ALA A 361 1.23 -4.48 -12.48
CA ALA A 361 0.79 -5.15 -13.69
C ALA A 361 1.10 -4.34 -14.96
N SER A 362 0.89 -3.03 -14.89
CA SER A 362 1.17 -2.14 -16.02
C SER A 362 2.67 -1.86 -16.24
N GLN A 363 3.54 -2.25 -15.30
CA GLN A 363 4.99 -2.03 -15.36
C GLN A 363 5.35 -0.58 -15.68
N SER A 364 4.67 0.36 -15.03
CA SER A 364 4.74 1.78 -15.36
C SER A 364 4.68 2.65 -14.11
N LEU A 365 5.11 3.91 -14.28
CA LEU A 365 4.80 4.99 -13.36
C LEU A 365 3.57 5.74 -13.92
N VAL A 366 2.48 5.74 -13.15
CA VAL A 366 1.20 6.35 -13.54
C VAL A 366 1.07 7.71 -12.88
N ARG A 367 0.90 8.75 -13.69
CA ARG A 367 0.73 10.12 -13.22
C ARG A 367 -0.74 10.50 -13.13
N ILE A 368 -1.12 11.01 -11.96
CA ILE A 368 -2.48 11.43 -11.64
C ILE A 368 -2.57 12.95 -11.59
N GLN A 369 -3.53 13.50 -12.25
CA GLN A 369 -3.92 14.90 -12.13
C GLN A 369 -5.16 15.03 -11.26
N PHE A 370 -5.08 15.89 -10.24
CA PHE A 370 -6.21 16.26 -9.39
C PHE A 370 -6.80 17.59 -9.85
N ASP A 371 -8.12 17.70 -9.75
CA ASP A 371 -8.88 18.94 -9.92
C ASP A 371 -9.88 19.05 -8.75
N GLY A 372 -9.46 19.67 -7.67
CA GLY A 372 -10.23 19.69 -6.44
C GLY A 372 -10.43 18.28 -5.88
N VAL A 373 -11.67 17.84 -5.82
CA VAL A 373 -12.07 16.50 -5.30
C VAL A 373 -12.11 15.43 -6.37
N THR A 374 -11.80 15.73 -7.62
CA THR A 374 -11.77 14.78 -8.73
C THR A 374 -10.33 14.44 -9.13
N ALA A 375 -10.14 13.27 -9.70
CA ALA A 375 -8.85 12.82 -10.17
C ALA A 375 -8.97 12.06 -11.51
N ARG A 376 -7.87 12.03 -12.27
CA ARG A 376 -7.79 11.23 -13.50
C ARG A 376 -6.35 10.84 -13.79
N GLU A 377 -6.16 9.73 -14.50
CA GLU A 377 -4.86 9.44 -15.10
C GLU A 377 -4.53 10.53 -16.12
N ALA A 378 -3.38 11.15 -15.97
CA ALA A 378 -2.91 12.17 -16.90
C ALA A 378 -1.89 11.61 -17.89
N GLU A 379 -1.05 10.67 -17.44
CA GLU A 379 -0.04 10.04 -18.27
C GLU A 379 0.47 8.74 -17.65
N ARG A 380 1.02 7.87 -18.46
CA ARG A 380 1.62 6.61 -18.05
C ARG A 380 3.01 6.47 -18.68
N TYR A 381 4.04 6.33 -17.85
CA TYR A 381 5.41 6.18 -18.28
C TYR A 381 5.83 4.72 -18.17
N PRO A 382 6.05 4.00 -19.29
CA PRO A 382 6.56 2.62 -19.25
C PRO A 382 7.91 2.54 -18.57
N MET A 383 8.04 1.68 -17.57
CA MET A 383 9.30 1.44 -16.84
C MET A 383 9.94 0.09 -17.20
N GLY A 384 9.18 -0.78 -17.89
CA GLY A 384 9.65 -2.12 -18.31
C GLY A 384 9.75 -3.14 -17.18
N ARG A 385 9.45 -2.73 -15.95
CA ARG A 385 9.40 -3.57 -14.75
C ARG A 385 8.27 -3.13 -13.82
N ARG A 386 7.86 -4.03 -12.95
CA ARG A 386 6.88 -3.78 -11.89
C ARG A 386 7.43 -2.72 -10.94
N ILE A 387 6.69 -1.66 -10.69
CA ILE A 387 7.08 -0.59 -9.77
C ILE A 387 6.31 -0.78 -8.45
N ARG A 388 7.07 -1.06 -7.37
CA ARG A 388 6.53 -1.36 -6.04
C ARG A 388 6.32 -0.11 -5.19
N GLU A 389 7.24 0.86 -5.29
CA GLU A 389 7.22 2.05 -4.44
C GLU A 389 7.58 3.28 -5.23
N VAL A 390 6.97 4.40 -4.83
CA VAL A 390 7.28 5.75 -5.34
C VAL A 390 7.41 6.70 -4.16
N GLU A 391 8.54 7.40 -4.04
CA GLU A 391 8.81 8.33 -2.96
C GLU A 391 9.44 9.61 -3.51
N GLN A 392 9.23 10.73 -2.81
CA GLN A 392 9.89 12.01 -3.10
C GLN A 392 11.11 12.16 -2.19
N GLY A 393 12.29 12.30 -2.80
CA GLY A 393 13.51 12.58 -2.06
C GLY A 393 13.58 14.02 -1.53
N PRO A 394 14.45 14.30 -0.53
CA PRO A 394 14.63 15.63 0.05
C PRO A 394 15.16 16.66 -0.96
N ASP A 395 15.76 16.19 -2.04
CA ASP A 395 16.21 17.01 -3.17
C ASP A 395 15.11 17.26 -4.23
N GLY A 396 13.89 16.75 -3.98
CA GLY A 396 12.77 16.84 -4.89
C GLY A 396 12.79 15.83 -6.03
N ALA A 397 13.78 14.93 -6.12
CA ALA A 397 13.78 13.84 -7.09
C ALA A 397 12.68 12.82 -6.75
N LEU A 398 12.14 12.17 -7.78
CA LEU A 398 11.31 10.98 -7.56
C LEU A 398 12.21 9.74 -7.47
N TRP A 399 11.91 8.89 -6.51
CA TRP A 399 12.60 7.63 -6.31
C TRP A 399 11.63 6.48 -6.42
N LEU A 400 12.05 5.40 -7.05
CA LEU A 400 11.24 4.21 -7.27
C LEU A 400 11.93 2.96 -6.76
N LEU A 401 11.15 2.01 -6.24
CA LEU A 401 11.61 0.63 -6.06
C LEU A 401 10.93 -0.27 -7.10
N GLU A 402 11.72 -1.05 -7.81
CA GLU A 402 11.20 -2.16 -8.60
C GLU A 402 10.79 -3.32 -7.68
N ASP A 403 9.79 -4.08 -8.10
CA ASP A 403 9.26 -5.22 -7.35
C ASP A 403 10.09 -6.50 -7.56
N GLY A 404 10.10 -7.38 -6.54
CA GLY A 404 10.69 -8.71 -6.62
C GLY A 404 12.16 -8.80 -6.24
N ALA A 405 12.70 -10.01 -6.34
CA ALA A 405 14.11 -10.28 -6.01
C ALA A 405 15.05 -9.48 -6.91
N GLY A 406 16.01 -8.77 -6.31
CA GLY A 406 16.91 -7.87 -7.03
C GLY A 406 16.25 -6.61 -7.55
N GLY A 407 15.11 -6.21 -6.97
CA GLY A 407 14.42 -4.96 -7.29
C GLY A 407 15.34 -3.75 -7.13
N ARG A 408 15.43 -2.94 -8.20
CA ARG A 408 16.35 -1.80 -8.22
C ARG A 408 15.74 -0.58 -7.55
N LEU A 409 16.59 0.20 -6.90
CA LEU A 409 16.29 1.58 -6.50
C LEU A 409 16.68 2.50 -7.65
N LEU A 410 15.70 3.26 -8.14
CA LEU A 410 15.86 4.17 -9.28
C LEU A 410 15.64 5.61 -8.82
N LYS A 411 16.46 6.53 -9.31
CA LYS A 411 16.29 7.98 -9.15
C LYS A 411 15.88 8.61 -10.47
N LEU A 412 14.83 9.41 -10.45
CA LEU A 412 14.34 10.16 -11.61
C LEU A 412 14.72 11.63 -11.47
N MET A 413 15.37 12.15 -12.48
CA MET A 413 15.79 13.55 -12.59
C MET A 413 15.17 14.19 -13.83
N PRO A 414 14.76 15.47 -13.80
CA PRO A 414 14.16 16.12 -14.95
C PRO A 414 15.13 16.13 -16.15
N VAL A 415 14.59 15.96 -17.32
CA VAL A 415 15.35 16.28 -18.57
C VAL A 415 15.40 17.80 -18.69
N PRO A 416 16.57 18.40 -18.98
CA PRO A 416 16.65 19.83 -19.27
C PRO A 416 15.67 20.23 -20.40
N LEU A 417 14.90 21.31 -20.17
CA LEU A 417 13.94 21.84 -21.12
C LEU A 417 14.61 22.71 -22.19
#